data_993e9c9bf5c015f37b4fca2daa6a5583
#
_entry.id   993e9c9bf5c015f37b4fca2daa6a5583
#
_cell.length_a   1.000
_cell.length_b   1.000
_cell.length_c   1.000
_cell.angle_alpha   90.00
_cell.angle_beta   90.00
_cell.angle_gamma   90.00
#
_symmetry.space_group_name_H-M   'P 1'
#
loop_
_entity.id
_entity.type
_entity.pdbx_description
1 polymer ?
#
loop_
_entity_poly.entity_id
_entity_poly.type
_entity_poly.pdbx_seq_one_letter_code
_entity_poly.pdbx_strand_id
1 'polypeptide(L)'
;DEAENDDNIWLLIVTGAGRAFCTGADVGEIPEDGRVIYERPYLSTYDQWEAPQEGTPPFRRMAKPVLAAINGLCCGAGLDWITTGDIAIASDKATFFDPHVSIGLVASREMVRLARVLPRNIALRMALMGKHERMSAQRAYDLGMISEVVEHDKLLERAREIADIVNSNAPLAVRGTRLAIHKTLDLPLHDAEILAETFRERVVRTEDALEGPKAFVEKRAPNWQCR
;
A
#
# COMPACT_ATOMS: atom_id res chain seq x y z
N ASP A 1 5.71 -13.48 -3.71
CA ASP A 1 6.91 -13.86 -4.51
C ASP A 1 6.52 -14.26 -5.94
N GLU A 2 5.49 -15.10 -6.15
CA GLU A 2 5.04 -15.52 -7.49
C GLU A 2 4.72 -14.30 -8.39
N ALA A 3 3.84 -13.43 -7.93
CA ALA A 3 3.46 -12.23 -8.69
C ALA A 3 4.63 -11.26 -8.95
N GLU A 4 5.63 -11.17 -8.07
CA GLU A 4 6.80 -10.33 -8.28
C GLU A 4 7.71 -10.90 -9.37
N ASN A 5 7.80 -12.21 -9.48
CA ASN A 5 8.69 -12.92 -10.41
C ASN A 5 8.03 -13.27 -11.75
N ASP A 6 6.74 -13.06 -11.92
CA ASP A 6 6.03 -13.30 -13.18
C ASP A 6 5.98 -12.03 -14.05
N ASP A 7 6.74 -12.01 -15.14
CA ASP A 7 6.82 -10.85 -16.04
C ASP A 7 5.49 -10.49 -16.73
N ASN A 8 4.50 -11.38 -16.71
CA ASN A 8 3.16 -11.10 -17.24
C ASN A 8 2.25 -10.36 -16.24
N ILE A 9 2.64 -10.27 -14.98
CA ILE A 9 1.90 -9.52 -13.96
C ILE A 9 2.54 -8.14 -13.79
N TRP A 10 1.79 -7.09 -14.08
CA TRP A 10 2.27 -5.70 -14.01
C TRP A 10 1.72 -4.91 -12.81
N LEU A 11 0.57 -5.31 -12.29
CA LEU A 11 -0.09 -4.70 -11.13
C LEU A 11 -0.85 -5.77 -10.34
N LEU A 12 -0.95 -5.59 -9.02
CA LEU A 12 -1.79 -6.42 -8.17
C LEU A 12 -3.00 -5.64 -7.67
N ILE A 13 -4.18 -6.28 -7.74
CA ILE A 13 -5.39 -5.81 -7.05
C ILE A 13 -5.57 -6.70 -5.83
N VAL A 14 -5.68 -6.09 -4.64
CA VAL A 14 -5.94 -6.77 -3.39
C VAL A 14 -7.31 -6.38 -2.88
N THR A 15 -8.15 -7.37 -2.56
CA THR A 15 -9.47 -7.17 -1.98
C THR A 15 -9.80 -8.27 -0.99
N GLY A 16 -10.77 -8.05 -0.11
CA GLY A 16 -11.21 -9.04 0.87
C GLY A 16 -12.28 -9.98 0.30
N ALA A 17 -12.30 -11.22 0.77
CA ALA A 17 -13.39 -12.16 0.53
C ALA A 17 -14.56 -11.88 1.48
N GLY A 18 -15.80 -11.78 0.95
CA GLY A 18 -17.01 -11.57 1.74
C GLY A 18 -17.17 -10.15 2.29
N ARG A 19 -17.55 -10.00 3.56
CA ARG A 19 -17.98 -8.71 4.13
C ARG A 19 -16.86 -7.78 4.61
N ALA A 20 -15.66 -8.29 4.78
CA ALA A 20 -14.52 -7.52 5.30
C ALA A 20 -13.38 -7.52 4.29
N PHE A 21 -12.60 -6.44 4.29
CA PHE A 21 -11.31 -6.40 3.61
C PHE A 21 -10.24 -7.12 4.46
N CYS A 22 -10.09 -6.69 5.70
CA CYS A 22 -9.18 -7.31 6.65
C CYS A 22 -9.60 -6.96 8.09
N THR A 23 -9.70 -7.98 8.93
CA THR A 23 -10.14 -7.86 10.34
C THR A 23 -8.97 -7.81 11.33
N GLY A 24 -7.74 -7.73 10.84
CA GLY A 24 -6.53 -7.77 11.65
C GLY A 24 -5.99 -9.20 11.81
N ALA A 25 -5.10 -9.39 12.79
CA ALA A 25 -4.57 -10.69 13.13
C ALA A 25 -5.66 -11.59 13.75
N ASP A 26 -5.53 -12.91 13.56
CA ASP A 26 -6.41 -13.87 14.21
C ASP A 26 -6.07 -13.95 15.72
N VAL A 27 -6.89 -13.30 16.52
CA VAL A 27 -6.73 -13.30 17.99
C VAL A 27 -7.14 -14.63 18.64
N GLY A 28 -7.79 -15.52 17.90
CA GLY A 28 -8.13 -16.88 18.36
C GLY A 28 -6.92 -17.81 18.47
N GLU A 29 -5.82 -17.47 17.79
CA GLU A 29 -4.54 -18.19 17.87
C GLU A 29 -3.63 -17.70 19.02
N ILE A 30 -4.09 -16.73 19.83
CA ILE A 30 -3.34 -16.29 21.02
C ILE A 30 -3.34 -17.45 22.02
N PRO A 31 -2.16 -17.93 22.49
CA PRO A 31 -2.08 -18.97 23.50
C PRO A 31 -2.88 -18.64 24.77
N GLU A 32 -3.43 -19.65 25.46
CA GLU A 32 -4.26 -19.47 26.67
C GLU A 32 -3.57 -18.65 27.79
N ASP A 33 -2.24 -18.59 27.80
CA ASP A 33 -1.47 -17.77 28.75
C ASP A 33 -1.47 -16.26 28.40
N GLY A 34 -2.18 -15.86 27.35
CA GLY A 34 -2.35 -14.46 26.94
C GLY A 34 -1.08 -13.79 26.41
N ARG A 35 0.01 -14.53 26.35
CA ARG A 35 1.26 -14.02 25.81
C ARG A 35 1.25 -14.19 24.32
N VAL A 36 0.96 -13.12 23.59
CA VAL A 36 1.52 -12.98 22.24
C VAL A 36 3.03 -12.84 22.44
N ILE A 37 3.67 -13.98 22.72
CA ILE A 37 5.12 -14.02 22.79
C ILE A 37 5.58 -13.90 21.35
N TYR A 38 5.86 -12.69 20.95
CA TYR A 38 6.94 -12.52 20.00
C TYR A 38 8.19 -13.01 20.73
N GLU A 39 8.39 -14.34 20.77
CA GLU A 39 9.65 -14.94 21.17
C GLU A 39 10.71 -14.52 20.15
N ARG A 40 11.06 -13.27 20.21
CA ARG A 40 12.33 -12.83 19.67
C ARG A 40 13.23 -12.63 20.88
N PRO A 41 14.33 -13.40 20.98
CA PRO A 41 15.32 -13.09 21.98
C PRO A 41 15.63 -11.60 21.85
N TYR A 42 15.47 -10.90 22.97
CA TYR A 42 15.68 -9.47 23.08
C TYR A 42 17.04 -9.16 22.47
N LEU A 43 17.08 -8.56 21.29
CA LEU A 43 18.21 -7.89 20.68
C LEU A 43 19.59 -8.41 21.10
N SER A 44 20.02 -9.49 20.58
CA SER A 44 21.41 -9.86 20.79
C SER A 44 22.30 -9.47 19.60
N THR A 45 21.76 -9.00 18.49
CA THR A 45 22.63 -8.73 17.33
C THR A 45 22.16 -7.56 16.47
N TYR A 46 23.11 -6.76 16.05
CA TYR A 46 23.03 -5.75 15.00
C TYR A 46 22.43 -6.30 13.69
N ASP A 47 22.59 -7.59 13.45
CA ASP A 47 22.11 -8.32 12.27
C ASP A 47 20.57 -8.31 12.14
N GLN A 48 19.85 -8.09 13.24
CA GLN A 48 18.38 -8.01 13.23
C GLN A 48 17.84 -6.65 12.71
N TRP A 49 18.67 -5.63 12.64
CA TRP A 49 18.28 -4.34 12.09
C TRP A 49 18.27 -4.33 10.56
N GLU A 50 19.11 -5.14 9.94
CA GLU A 50 19.20 -5.29 8.49
C GLU A 50 18.34 -6.45 7.98
N ALA A 51 18.00 -7.41 8.85
CA ALA A 51 17.10 -8.49 8.47
C ALA A 51 15.72 -7.91 8.12
N PRO A 52 15.09 -8.39 7.04
CA PRO A 52 13.73 -8.06 6.74
C PRO A 52 12.89 -8.41 7.97
N GLN A 53 12.27 -7.43 8.61
CA GLN A 53 11.42 -7.70 9.77
C GLN A 53 10.33 -8.66 9.35
N GLU A 54 10.27 -9.84 9.97
CA GLU A 54 9.11 -10.72 9.85
C GLU A 54 7.85 -9.91 10.18
N GLY A 55 6.79 -10.08 9.43
CA GLY A 55 5.58 -9.25 9.54
C GLY A 55 5.66 -7.92 8.78
N THR A 56 6.74 -7.64 8.03
CA THR A 56 6.67 -6.62 6.98
C THR A 56 5.80 -7.19 5.86
N PRO A 57 4.68 -6.54 5.51
CA PRO A 57 3.84 -7.03 4.44
C PRO A 57 4.66 -7.27 3.16
N PRO A 58 4.49 -8.42 2.50
CA PRO A 58 5.32 -8.81 1.34
C PRO A 58 5.30 -7.77 0.22
N PHE A 59 4.17 -7.06 0.04
CA PHE A 59 4.02 -6.00 -0.96
C PHE A 59 4.95 -4.79 -0.77
N ARG A 60 5.54 -4.57 0.40
CA ARG A 60 6.55 -3.52 0.61
C ARG A 60 7.85 -3.76 -0.15
N ARG A 61 8.13 -5.01 -0.49
CA ARG A 61 9.32 -5.39 -1.24
C ARG A 61 9.08 -5.45 -2.73
N MET A 62 7.81 -5.37 -3.16
CA MET A 62 7.44 -5.46 -4.55
C MET A 62 7.85 -4.20 -5.30
N ALA A 63 8.36 -4.39 -6.50
CA ALA A 63 8.55 -3.30 -7.46
C ALA A 63 7.26 -3.00 -8.23
N LYS A 64 6.34 -3.96 -8.29
CA LYS A 64 5.07 -3.84 -9.01
C LYS A 64 4.04 -3.04 -8.22
N PRO A 65 3.22 -2.21 -8.87
CA PRO A 65 2.14 -1.47 -8.21
C PRO A 65 1.13 -2.38 -7.52
N VAL A 66 0.60 -1.89 -6.39
CA VAL A 66 -0.44 -2.55 -5.61
C VAL A 66 -1.63 -1.61 -5.43
N LEU A 67 -2.80 -2.04 -5.89
CA LEU A 67 -4.08 -1.37 -5.71
C LEU A 67 -4.89 -2.10 -4.63
N ALA A 68 -5.21 -1.43 -3.53
CA ALA A 68 -6.09 -1.93 -2.50
C ALA A 68 -7.55 -1.52 -2.81
N ALA A 69 -8.40 -2.51 -3.12
CA ALA A 69 -9.83 -2.34 -3.32
C ALA A 69 -10.57 -2.78 -2.05
N ILE A 70 -10.86 -1.81 -1.18
CA ILE A 70 -11.33 -2.04 0.19
C ILE A 70 -12.85 -2.25 0.18
N ASN A 71 -13.28 -3.50 0.17
CA ASN A 71 -14.68 -3.89 0.02
C ASN A 71 -15.54 -3.74 1.28
N GLY A 72 -14.93 -3.57 2.47
CA GLY A 72 -15.68 -3.52 3.71
C GLY A 72 -14.82 -3.15 4.91
N LEU A 73 -15.04 -3.82 6.05
CA LEU A 73 -14.29 -3.56 7.28
C LEU A 73 -12.79 -3.72 7.06
N CYS A 74 -12.03 -2.70 7.44
CA CYS A 74 -10.57 -2.66 7.35
C CYS A 74 -10.01 -2.17 8.68
N CYS A 75 -9.31 -3.03 9.43
CA CYS A 75 -8.74 -2.64 10.70
C CYS A 75 -7.39 -3.32 11.00
N GLY A 76 -6.65 -2.77 11.97
CA GLY A 76 -5.35 -3.26 12.37
C GLY A 76 -4.40 -3.41 11.19
N ALA A 77 -3.84 -4.61 10.98
CA ALA A 77 -2.95 -4.91 9.85
C ALA A 77 -3.55 -4.58 8.47
N GLY A 78 -4.89 -4.52 8.34
CA GLY A 78 -5.56 -4.09 7.13
C GLY A 78 -5.22 -2.65 6.72
N LEU A 79 -4.95 -1.78 7.67
CA LEU A 79 -4.58 -0.38 7.43
C LEU A 79 -3.19 -0.25 6.77
N ASP A 80 -2.34 -1.27 6.88
CA ASP A 80 -1.05 -1.29 6.20
C ASP A 80 -1.20 -1.29 4.67
N TRP A 81 -2.25 -1.91 4.12
CA TRP A 81 -2.50 -1.90 2.68
C TRP A 81 -2.79 -0.51 2.12
N ILE A 82 -3.32 0.39 2.96
CA ILE A 82 -3.59 1.78 2.59
C ILE A 82 -2.31 2.61 2.60
N THR A 83 -1.46 2.39 3.61
CA THR A 83 -0.27 3.23 3.86
C THR A 83 0.98 2.76 3.15
N THR A 84 1.00 1.54 2.67
CA THR A 84 2.16 0.92 2.00
C THR A 84 1.84 0.39 0.60
N GLY A 85 0.56 0.30 0.24
CA GLY A 85 0.11 0.16 -1.14
C GLY A 85 0.31 1.46 -1.91
N ASP A 86 -0.05 1.45 -3.18
CA ASP A 86 0.18 2.59 -4.07
C ASP A 86 -1.11 3.36 -4.34
N ILE A 87 -2.20 2.64 -4.56
CA ILE A 87 -3.53 3.19 -4.79
C ILE A 87 -4.50 2.49 -3.84
N ALA A 88 -5.32 3.25 -3.13
CA ALA A 88 -6.37 2.73 -2.29
C ALA A 88 -7.71 3.34 -2.70
N ILE A 89 -8.66 2.48 -3.06
CA ILE A 89 -10.07 2.85 -3.29
C ILE A 89 -10.94 2.04 -2.35
N ALA A 90 -12.10 2.54 -1.99
CA ALA A 90 -12.98 1.84 -1.08
C ALA A 90 -14.43 1.82 -1.53
N SER A 91 -15.13 0.76 -1.15
CA SER A 91 -16.59 0.72 -1.18
C SER A 91 -17.17 1.81 -0.26
N ASP A 92 -18.29 2.39 -0.65
CA ASP A 92 -19.12 3.28 0.18
C ASP A 92 -19.54 2.63 1.53
N LYS A 93 -19.52 1.30 1.60
CA LYS A 93 -19.80 0.50 2.81
C LYS A 93 -18.55 0.22 3.66
N ALA A 94 -17.36 0.60 3.20
CA ALA A 94 -16.13 0.36 3.94
C ALA A 94 -16.05 1.22 5.20
N THR A 95 -15.44 0.65 6.23
CA THR A 95 -15.17 1.35 7.49
C THR A 95 -13.77 1.01 8.00
N PHE A 96 -13.15 1.98 8.68
CA PHE A 96 -11.78 1.91 9.14
C PHE A 96 -11.68 2.19 10.63
N PHE A 97 -10.88 1.41 11.35
CA PHE A 97 -10.54 1.69 12.75
C PHE A 97 -9.28 0.92 13.17
N ASP A 98 -8.70 1.28 14.29
CA ASP A 98 -7.59 0.53 14.87
C ASP A 98 -8.00 -0.07 16.22
N PRO A 99 -7.97 -1.40 16.41
CA PRO A 99 -8.43 -2.05 17.64
C PRO A 99 -7.37 -2.19 18.74
N HIS A 100 -6.09 -1.90 18.47
CA HIS A 100 -4.97 -2.30 19.33
C HIS A 100 -5.12 -1.87 20.79
N VAL A 101 -5.42 -0.58 21.05
CA VAL A 101 -5.56 -0.09 22.43
C VAL A 101 -6.74 -0.74 23.17
N SER A 102 -7.77 -1.18 22.44
CA SER A 102 -8.94 -1.86 23.02
C SER A 102 -8.65 -3.28 23.50
N ILE A 103 -7.52 -3.84 23.09
CA ILE A 103 -7.06 -5.18 23.48
C ILE A 103 -5.71 -5.12 24.23
N GLY A 104 -5.32 -3.93 24.72
CA GLY A 104 -4.12 -3.75 25.53
C GLY A 104 -2.80 -3.71 24.73
N LEU A 105 -2.85 -3.54 23.42
CA LEU A 105 -1.68 -3.46 22.56
C LEU A 105 -1.43 -2.02 22.08
N VAL A 106 -0.18 -1.73 21.71
CA VAL A 106 0.19 -0.46 21.12
C VAL A 106 -0.02 -0.51 19.59
N ALA A 107 -0.79 0.44 19.08
CA ALA A 107 -0.94 0.66 17.64
C ALA A 107 0.33 1.30 17.07
N SER A 108 1.32 0.49 16.74
CA SER A 108 2.66 1.01 16.42
C SER A 108 2.82 1.30 14.92
N ARG A 109 2.86 0.28 14.08
CA ARG A 109 3.24 0.43 12.67
C ARG A 109 2.16 1.13 11.84
N GLU A 110 0.94 0.65 11.93
CA GLU A 110 -0.20 1.10 11.14
C GLU A 110 -0.49 2.57 11.41
N MET A 111 -0.59 2.93 12.69
CA MET A 111 -0.95 4.29 13.09
C MET A 111 0.18 5.29 12.94
N VAL A 112 1.46 4.88 13.10
CA VAL A 112 2.62 5.74 12.82
C VAL A 112 2.68 6.10 11.33
N ARG A 113 2.33 5.17 10.45
CA ARG A 113 2.26 5.44 9.01
C ARG A 113 1.05 6.28 8.64
N LEU A 114 -0.13 5.98 9.21
CA LEU A 114 -1.33 6.79 8.99
C LEU A 114 -1.16 8.23 9.46
N ALA A 115 -0.39 8.48 10.51
CA ALA A 115 -0.09 9.83 10.98
C ALA A 115 0.78 10.65 9.99
N ARG A 116 1.31 10.04 8.93
CA ARG A 116 1.98 10.73 7.81
C ARG A 116 1.05 11.03 6.65
N VAL A 117 -0.11 10.40 6.61
CA VAL A 117 -1.15 10.58 5.58
C VAL A 117 -2.28 11.46 6.12
N LEU A 118 -2.71 11.20 7.36
CA LEU A 118 -3.79 11.91 8.01
C LEU A 118 -3.27 13.08 8.87
N PRO A 119 -4.07 14.13 9.09
CA PRO A 119 -3.80 15.09 10.14
C PRO A 119 -3.57 14.36 11.48
N ARG A 120 -2.50 14.72 12.20
CA ARG A 120 -2.07 14.02 13.42
C ARG A 120 -3.19 13.83 14.47
N ASN A 121 -4.06 14.82 14.67
CA ASN A 121 -5.17 14.72 15.60
C ASN A 121 -6.21 13.67 15.18
N ILE A 122 -6.42 13.47 13.88
CA ILE A 122 -7.32 12.44 13.34
C ILE A 122 -6.72 11.04 13.54
N ALA A 123 -5.41 10.88 13.21
CA ALA A 123 -4.72 9.63 13.46
C ALA A 123 -4.71 9.27 14.96
N LEU A 124 -4.43 10.22 15.84
CA LEU A 124 -4.49 10.03 17.29
C LEU A 124 -5.91 9.68 17.76
N ARG A 125 -6.95 10.34 17.22
CA ARG A 125 -8.34 10.02 17.55
C ARG A 125 -8.66 8.56 17.17
N MET A 126 -8.34 8.13 15.96
CA MET A 126 -8.54 6.74 15.51
C MET A 126 -7.81 5.74 16.44
N ALA A 127 -6.52 6.00 16.74
CA ALA A 127 -5.72 5.13 17.59
C ALA A 127 -6.26 5.06 19.03
N LEU A 128 -6.62 6.19 19.64
CA LEU A 128 -6.99 6.26 21.05
C LEU A 128 -8.46 5.87 21.31
N MET A 129 -9.35 6.06 20.33
CA MET A 129 -10.73 5.60 20.43
C MET A 129 -10.87 4.08 20.21
N GLY A 130 -9.90 3.46 19.56
CA GLY A 130 -9.87 2.02 19.39
C GLY A 130 -11.11 1.48 18.65
N LYS A 131 -11.66 0.37 19.12
CA LYS A 131 -12.86 -0.25 18.56
C LYS A 131 -14.16 0.56 18.68
N HIS A 132 -14.15 1.63 19.47
CA HIS A 132 -15.34 2.40 19.79
C HIS A 132 -15.69 3.45 18.73
N GLU A 133 -14.80 3.74 17.80
CA GLU A 133 -15.05 4.67 16.71
C GLU A 133 -14.60 4.08 15.38
N ARG A 134 -15.43 4.27 14.35
CA ARG A 134 -15.13 3.84 12.97
C ARG A 134 -15.21 5.03 12.04
N MET A 135 -14.20 5.17 11.20
CA MET A 135 -14.18 6.14 10.12
C MET A 135 -14.93 5.56 8.91
N SER A 136 -15.83 6.33 8.31
CA SER A 136 -16.51 5.94 7.06
C SER A 136 -15.59 6.10 5.85
N ALA A 137 -15.93 5.43 4.74
CA ALA A 137 -15.23 5.57 3.47
C ALA A 137 -15.21 7.03 2.98
N GLN A 138 -16.34 7.73 3.06
CA GLN A 138 -16.39 9.14 2.68
C GLN A 138 -15.45 10.01 3.53
N ARG A 139 -15.42 9.80 4.84
CA ARG A 139 -14.51 10.56 5.70
C ARG A 139 -13.04 10.23 5.41
N ALA A 140 -12.72 8.98 5.10
CA ALA A 140 -11.37 8.57 4.71
C ALA A 140 -10.93 9.25 3.40
N TYR A 141 -11.84 9.36 2.44
CA TYR A 141 -11.63 10.08 1.19
C TYR A 141 -11.42 11.59 1.42
N ASP A 142 -12.30 12.24 2.18
CA ASP A 142 -12.21 13.67 2.48
C ASP A 142 -10.87 14.05 3.14
N LEU A 143 -10.27 13.11 3.86
CA LEU A 143 -8.99 13.28 4.55
C LEU A 143 -7.77 12.84 3.72
N GLY A 144 -7.97 12.33 2.52
CA GLY A 144 -6.89 11.84 1.66
C GLY A 144 -6.29 10.49 2.07
N MET A 145 -6.99 9.72 2.92
CA MET A 145 -6.56 8.38 3.31
C MET A 145 -6.74 7.36 2.18
N ILE A 146 -7.79 7.56 1.37
CA ILE A 146 -8.07 6.80 0.14
C ILE A 146 -8.31 7.76 -1.01
N SER A 147 -8.11 7.30 -2.25
CA SER A 147 -8.19 8.14 -3.45
C SER A 147 -9.58 8.20 -4.07
N GLU A 148 -10.47 7.25 -3.77
CA GLU A 148 -11.81 7.20 -4.38
C GLU A 148 -12.77 6.39 -3.49
N VAL A 149 -14.06 6.79 -3.49
CA VAL A 149 -15.16 6.01 -2.92
C VAL A 149 -16.07 5.56 -4.05
N VAL A 150 -16.40 4.27 -4.07
CA VAL A 150 -17.14 3.62 -5.15
C VAL A 150 -18.34 2.88 -4.57
N GLU A 151 -19.46 2.81 -5.29
CA GLU A 151 -20.58 1.94 -4.93
C GLU A 151 -20.08 0.49 -4.75
N HIS A 152 -20.56 -0.19 -3.71
CA HIS A 152 -20.04 -1.49 -3.31
C HIS A 152 -19.95 -2.49 -4.47
N ASP A 153 -21.02 -2.58 -5.25
CA ASP A 153 -21.14 -3.56 -6.35
C ASP A 153 -20.27 -3.19 -7.56
N LYS A 154 -19.73 -1.96 -7.61
CA LYS A 154 -18.87 -1.43 -8.67
C LYS A 154 -17.37 -1.47 -8.32
N LEU A 155 -17.03 -1.79 -7.09
CA LEU A 155 -15.66 -1.66 -6.58
C LEU A 155 -14.63 -2.44 -7.41
N LEU A 156 -14.89 -3.70 -7.72
CA LEU A 156 -13.95 -4.53 -8.49
C LEU A 156 -13.90 -4.15 -9.97
N GLU A 157 -15.02 -3.68 -10.54
CA GLU A 157 -15.06 -3.15 -11.90
C GLU A 157 -14.14 -1.93 -11.97
N ARG A 158 -14.30 -0.99 -11.03
CA ARG A 158 -13.49 0.22 -10.96
C ARG A 158 -12.02 -0.07 -10.71
N ALA A 159 -11.71 -1.03 -9.85
CA ALA A 159 -10.33 -1.45 -9.59
C ALA A 159 -9.65 -1.99 -10.86
N ARG A 160 -10.38 -2.75 -11.70
CA ARG A 160 -9.86 -3.23 -12.99
C ARG A 160 -9.65 -2.09 -13.99
N GLU A 161 -10.58 -1.14 -14.09
CA GLU A 161 -10.40 0.04 -14.94
C GLU A 161 -9.14 0.82 -14.57
N ILE A 162 -8.90 1.04 -13.28
CA ILE A 162 -7.67 1.71 -12.81
C ILE A 162 -6.43 0.89 -13.18
N ALA A 163 -6.48 -0.43 -12.98
CA ALA A 163 -5.39 -1.32 -13.35
C ALA A 163 -5.09 -1.29 -14.86
N ASP A 164 -6.12 -1.28 -15.69
CA ASP A 164 -5.98 -1.19 -17.15
C ASP A 164 -5.34 0.15 -17.56
N ILE A 165 -5.75 1.25 -16.91
CA ILE A 165 -5.13 2.56 -17.13
C ILE A 165 -3.64 2.54 -16.72
N VAL A 166 -3.30 1.99 -15.54
CA VAL A 166 -1.91 1.88 -15.09
C VAL A 166 -1.10 1.00 -16.05
N ASN A 167 -1.66 -0.12 -16.48
CA ASN A 167 -1.01 -1.07 -17.39
C ASN A 167 -0.89 -0.53 -18.83
N SER A 168 -1.65 0.50 -19.20
CA SER A 168 -1.48 1.19 -20.49
C SER A 168 -0.21 2.05 -20.56
N ASN A 169 0.44 2.31 -19.43
CA ASN A 169 1.68 3.07 -19.34
C ASN A 169 2.91 2.14 -19.40
N ALA A 170 4.08 2.72 -19.71
CA ALA A 170 5.35 2.01 -19.77
C ALA A 170 5.68 1.34 -18.42
N PRO A 171 5.76 0.00 -18.34
CA PRO A 171 5.82 -0.71 -17.06
C PRO A 171 7.08 -0.37 -16.25
N LEU A 172 8.21 -0.18 -16.89
CA LEU A 172 9.44 0.22 -16.20
C LEU A 172 9.39 1.66 -15.69
N ALA A 173 8.69 2.56 -16.40
CA ALA A 173 8.48 3.93 -15.93
C ALA A 173 7.53 3.96 -14.71
N VAL A 174 6.45 3.17 -14.74
CA VAL A 174 5.53 3.00 -13.59
C VAL A 174 6.29 2.50 -12.36
N ARG A 175 7.07 1.42 -12.50
CA ARG A 175 7.88 0.86 -11.40
C ARG A 175 8.94 1.85 -10.90
N GLY A 176 9.63 2.53 -11.82
CA GLY A 176 10.64 3.54 -11.46
C GLY A 176 10.06 4.72 -10.70
N THR A 177 8.91 5.25 -11.17
CA THR A 177 8.19 6.35 -10.49
C THR A 177 7.72 5.93 -9.10
N ARG A 178 7.11 4.73 -8.99
CA ARG A 178 6.71 4.16 -7.71
C ARG A 178 7.87 4.07 -6.72
N LEU A 179 8.99 3.49 -7.16
CA LEU A 179 10.19 3.34 -6.32
C LEU A 179 10.77 4.70 -5.93
N ALA A 180 10.83 5.66 -6.86
CA ALA A 180 11.27 7.02 -6.58
C ALA A 180 10.46 7.63 -5.44
N ILE A 181 9.12 7.58 -5.51
CA ILE A 181 8.26 8.14 -4.47
C ILE A 181 8.47 7.41 -3.13
N HIS A 182 8.35 6.07 -3.10
CA HIS A 182 8.42 5.31 -1.85
C HIS A 182 9.79 5.41 -1.14
N LYS A 183 10.89 5.45 -1.90
CA LYS A 183 12.24 5.48 -1.34
C LYS A 183 12.67 6.86 -0.84
N THR A 184 11.95 7.90 -1.25
CA THR A 184 12.33 9.28 -0.95
C THR A 184 11.45 9.95 0.11
N LEU A 185 10.34 9.33 0.53
CA LEU A 185 9.37 9.92 1.46
C LEU A 185 9.96 10.46 2.78
N ASP A 186 11.03 9.85 3.27
CA ASP A 186 11.64 10.19 4.54
C ASP A 186 12.98 10.98 4.37
N LEU A 187 13.33 11.35 3.14
CA LEU A 187 14.54 12.10 2.84
C LEU A 187 14.27 13.61 2.77
N PRO A 188 15.27 14.45 3.08
CA PRO A 188 15.23 15.86 2.70
C PRO A 188 15.05 16.02 1.19
N LEU A 189 14.30 17.04 0.74
CA LEU A 189 13.90 17.18 -0.66
C LEU A 189 15.07 17.08 -1.65
N HIS A 190 16.19 17.75 -1.36
CA HIS A 190 17.37 17.71 -2.23
C HIS A 190 17.93 16.28 -2.41
N ASP A 191 18.07 15.53 -1.31
CA ASP A 191 18.55 14.15 -1.35
C ASP A 191 17.53 13.22 -2.03
N ALA A 192 16.24 13.50 -1.81
CA ALA A 192 15.13 12.80 -2.46
C ALA A 192 15.19 12.95 -3.98
N GLU A 193 15.39 14.18 -4.49
CA GLU A 193 15.51 14.47 -5.93
C GLU A 193 16.74 13.77 -6.54
N ILE A 194 17.89 13.80 -5.87
CA ILE A 194 19.09 13.08 -6.33
C ILE A 194 18.83 11.58 -6.45
N LEU A 195 18.22 10.98 -5.41
CA LEU A 195 17.90 9.56 -5.44
C LEU A 195 16.86 9.24 -6.53
N ALA A 196 15.80 10.04 -6.67
CA ALA A 196 14.78 9.86 -7.69
C ALA A 196 15.37 9.89 -9.11
N GLU A 197 16.35 10.76 -9.36
CA GLU A 197 17.05 10.87 -10.64
C GLU A 197 17.75 9.56 -11.04
N THR A 198 18.25 8.80 -10.06
CA THR A 198 18.88 7.48 -10.35
C THR A 198 17.89 6.48 -10.93
N PHE A 199 16.62 6.52 -10.52
CA PHE A 199 15.57 5.69 -11.13
C PHE A 199 15.24 6.17 -12.54
N ARG A 200 15.13 7.49 -12.76
CA ARG A 200 14.91 8.08 -14.08
C ARG A 200 16.02 7.68 -15.06
N GLU A 201 17.27 7.79 -14.67
CA GLU A 201 18.42 7.44 -15.52
C GLU A 201 18.44 5.98 -15.97
N ARG A 202 17.91 5.08 -15.15
CA ARG A 202 17.77 3.67 -15.53
C ARG A 202 16.69 3.48 -16.59
N VAL A 203 15.57 4.15 -16.42
CA VAL A 203 14.41 4.02 -17.31
C VAL A 203 14.66 4.68 -18.67
N VAL A 204 15.32 5.84 -18.73
CA VAL A 204 15.57 6.54 -20.02
C VAL A 204 16.47 5.74 -21.00
N ARG A 205 17.13 4.69 -20.51
CA ARG A 205 17.99 3.82 -21.33
C ARG A 205 17.24 2.61 -21.89
N THR A 206 15.95 2.47 -21.62
CA THR A 206 15.13 1.33 -22.07
C THR A 206 14.54 1.58 -23.46
N GLU A 207 14.17 0.51 -24.15
CA GLU A 207 13.47 0.58 -25.42
C GLU A 207 12.12 1.31 -25.28
N ASP A 208 11.41 1.08 -24.17
CA ASP A 208 10.13 1.70 -23.85
C ASP A 208 10.23 3.25 -23.74
N ALA A 209 11.38 3.77 -23.28
CA ALA A 209 11.63 5.21 -23.22
C ALA A 209 11.74 5.86 -24.62
N LEU A 210 12.10 5.09 -25.65
CA LEU A 210 12.11 5.53 -27.04
C LEU A 210 10.74 5.34 -27.69
N GLU A 211 10.08 4.23 -27.38
CA GLU A 211 8.75 3.90 -27.94
C GLU A 211 7.66 4.91 -27.54
N GLY A 212 7.64 5.35 -26.29
CA GLY A 212 6.64 6.27 -25.79
C GLY A 212 6.53 7.55 -26.60
N PRO A 213 7.60 8.36 -26.71
CA PRO A 213 7.61 9.57 -27.54
C PRO A 213 7.29 9.32 -29.01
N LYS A 214 7.79 8.21 -29.57
CA LYS A 214 7.52 7.82 -30.96
C LYS A 214 6.05 7.52 -31.18
N ALA A 215 5.43 6.69 -30.37
CA ALA A 215 4.01 6.35 -30.45
C ALA A 215 3.13 7.59 -30.30
N PHE A 216 3.51 8.50 -29.38
CA PHE A 216 2.81 9.79 -29.19
C PHE A 216 2.82 10.66 -30.43
N VAL A 217 3.99 10.83 -31.08
CA VAL A 217 4.11 11.61 -32.35
C VAL A 217 3.33 10.96 -33.48
N GLU A 218 3.38 9.62 -33.57
CA GLU A 218 2.69 8.82 -34.58
C GLU A 218 1.19 8.66 -34.30
N LYS A 219 0.68 9.16 -33.16
CA LYS A 219 -0.73 9.06 -32.71
C LYS A 219 -1.26 7.61 -32.69
N ARG A 220 -0.45 6.67 -32.29
CA ARG A 220 -0.80 5.27 -32.10
C ARG A 220 -0.62 4.82 -30.65
N ALA A 221 -1.20 3.68 -30.31
CA ALA A 221 -0.90 3.03 -29.03
C ALA A 221 0.57 2.60 -28.97
N PRO A 222 1.25 2.77 -27.84
CA PRO A 222 2.60 2.28 -27.64
C PRO A 222 2.60 0.74 -27.52
N ASN A 223 3.74 0.15 -27.90
CA ASN A 223 3.98 -1.28 -27.75
C ASN A 223 5.11 -1.51 -26.74
N TRP A 224 4.77 -1.60 -25.46
CA TRP A 224 5.73 -1.73 -24.39
C TRP A 224 6.43 -3.10 -24.41
N GLN A 225 7.74 -3.11 -24.29
CA GLN A 225 8.56 -4.32 -24.30
C GLN A 225 9.11 -4.68 -22.91
N CYS A 226 8.98 -3.79 -21.93
CA CYS A 226 9.49 -3.95 -20.57
C CYS A 226 11.03 -4.14 -20.52
N ARG A 227 11.77 -3.51 -21.42
CA ARG A 227 13.23 -3.61 -21.55
C ARG A 227 13.87 -2.35 -22.11
#